data_f14c103e1de20b9c46c832fa2d6bd586
#
_entry.id   f14c103e1de20b9c46c832fa2d6bd586
#
_cell.length_a   1.000
_cell.length_b   1.000
_cell.length_c   1.000
_cell.angle_alpha   90.00
_cell.angle_beta   90.00
_cell.angle_gamma   90.00
#
_symmetry.space_group_name_H-M   'P 1'
#
loop_
_entity.id
_entity.type
_entity.pdbx_description
1 polymer ?
#
loop_
_entity_poly.entity_id
_entity_poly.type
_entity_poly.pdbx_seq_one_letter_code
_entity_poly.pdbx_strand_id
1 'polypeptide(L)'
;YWEAIYRHPRLIGGAIWDFVSPGLTERIRQVDDLSPFHTPAHLMGNARLVKEGKNTVLDLNGHDQWVEVYRADNVELNSNELTLTCRIYPRKLVSSCGSFITKGNYQFGLQQRGKDKLEFYIYTDKKHSVCASLPTDWEYNWHQVTCVYDGQKMSIYIDGAEKASTQASGNIRNFPYPVNIGRNA
;
A
#
# COMPACT_ATOMS: atom_id res chain seq x y z
N TYR A 1 14.18 -33.63 -5.90
CA TYR A 1 14.21 -33.15 -4.52
C TYR A 1 12.86 -33.39 -3.85
N TRP A 2 11.79 -32.77 -4.32
CA TRP A 2 10.44 -32.92 -3.76
C TRP A 2 9.87 -34.33 -3.89
N GLU A 3 10.15 -35.06 -4.98
CA GLU A 3 9.78 -36.46 -5.15
C GLU A 3 10.37 -37.36 -4.06
N ALA A 4 11.62 -37.12 -3.63
CA ALA A 4 12.21 -37.85 -2.54
C ALA A 4 11.53 -37.56 -1.19
N ILE A 5 11.17 -36.31 -0.95
CA ILE A 5 10.45 -35.89 0.26
C ILE A 5 9.07 -36.54 0.32
N TYR A 6 8.32 -36.55 -0.77
CA TYR A 6 6.97 -37.16 -0.82
C TYR A 6 6.97 -38.68 -0.68
N ARG A 7 8.08 -39.35 -1.06
CA ARG A 7 8.21 -40.81 -0.91
C ARG A 7 8.54 -41.25 0.51
N HIS A 8 8.94 -40.37 1.39
CA HIS A 8 9.38 -40.73 2.73
C HIS A 8 8.49 -40.08 3.81
N PRO A 9 7.63 -40.89 4.49
CA PRO A 9 6.68 -40.36 5.48
C PRO A 9 7.31 -39.60 6.67
N ARG A 10 8.60 -39.76 6.86
CA ARG A 10 9.35 -39.06 7.94
C ARG A 10 9.89 -37.70 7.52
N LEU A 11 9.80 -37.35 6.24
CA LEU A 11 10.27 -36.07 5.73
C LEU A 11 9.06 -35.13 5.63
N ILE A 12 9.11 -34.01 6.34
CA ILE A 12 8.04 -33.02 6.39
C ILE A 12 8.30 -31.81 5.48
N GLY A 13 9.44 -31.80 4.81
CA GLY A 13 9.84 -30.72 3.92
C GLY A 13 11.35 -30.68 3.71
N GLY A 14 11.81 -29.71 2.97
CA GLY A 14 13.20 -29.41 2.73
C GLY A 14 13.44 -27.91 2.79
N ALA A 15 14.53 -27.48 3.39
CA ALA A 15 15.04 -26.13 3.29
C ALA A 15 16.18 -26.11 2.28
N ILE A 16 16.22 -25.10 1.41
CA ILE A 16 17.37 -24.84 0.59
C ILE A 16 18.41 -24.18 1.48
N TRP A 17 19.47 -24.91 1.79
CA TRP A 17 20.63 -24.35 2.44
C TRP A 17 21.30 -23.40 1.46
N ASP A 18 21.53 -22.17 1.87
CA ASP A 18 22.20 -21.19 1.03
C ASP A 18 21.38 -20.81 -0.23
N PHE A 19 20.09 -20.51 -0.03
CA PHE A 19 19.20 -20.01 -1.08
C PHE A 19 19.72 -18.72 -1.71
N VAL A 20 20.47 -17.94 -0.95
CA VAL A 20 21.20 -16.77 -1.42
C VAL A 20 22.68 -17.08 -1.32
N SER A 21 23.29 -17.42 -2.45
CA SER A 21 24.76 -17.57 -2.51
C SER A 21 25.42 -16.27 -2.03
N PRO A 22 26.49 -16.33 -1.25
CA PRO A 22 27.28 -15.15 -0.88
C PRO A 22 27.74 -14.29 -2.05
N GLY A 23 27.68 -14.84 -3.28
CA GLY A 23 27.97 -14.11 -4.52
C GLY A 23 26.79 -13.41 -5.18
N LEU A 24 25.54 -13.63 -4.70
CA LEU A 24 24.36 -12.93 -5.17
C LEU A 24 24.05 -11.77 -4.23
N THR A 25 24.69 -10.65 -4.46
CA THR A 25 24.32 -9.39 -3.82
C THR A 25 23.30 -8.67 -4.69
N GLU A 26 22.02 -8.75 -4.35
CA GLU A 26 21.05 -7.82 -4.84
C GLU A 26 21.13 -6.54 -4.00
N ARG A 27 21.37 -5.40 -4.64
CA ARG A 27 21.28 -4.11 -3.95
C ARG A 27 19.81 -3.79 -3.71
N ILE A 28 19.34 -4.10 -2.52
CA ILE A 28 18.04 -3.64 -2.07
C ILE A 28 18.11 -2.11 -1.94
N ARG A 29 17.34 -1.41 -2.75
CA ARG A 29 17.23 0.05 -2.67
C ARG A 29 16.24 0.38 -1.57
N GLN A 30 16.71 1.06 -0.54
CA GLN A 30 15.88 1.53 0.55
C GLN A 30 15.38 2.94 0.29
N VAL A 31 14.19 3.23 0.82
CA VAL A 31 13.66 4.58 1.00
C VAL A 31 13.73 4.91 2.49
N ASP A 32 14.27 6.07 2.79
CA ASP A 32 14.34 6.53 4.18
C ASP A 32 12.95 6.94 4.68
N ASP A 33 12.53 6.36 5.78
CA ASP A 33 11.42 6.85 6.58
C ASP A 33 11.90 7.99 7.45
N LEU A 34 11.37 9.19 7.19
CA LEU A 34 11.71 10.41 7.92
C LEU A 34 10.90 10.58 9.22
N SER A 35 10.00 9.65 9.52
CA SER A 35 9.28 9.62 10.79
C SER A 35 10.21 9.20 11.94
N PRO A 36 9.80 9.42 13.20
CA PRO A 36 10.58 8.95 14.35
C PRO A 36 10.77 7.43 14.43
N PHE A 37 10.02 6.67 13.65
CA PHE A 37 10.06 5.21 13.67
C PHE A 37 11.14 4.61 12.76
N HIS A 38 11.58 5.35 11.73
CA HIS A 38 12.60 4.88 10.77
C HIS A 38 12.32 3.48 10.22
N THR A 39 11.07 3.21 9.86
CA THR A 39 10.63 1.89 9.38
C THR A 39 11.20 1.61 7.99
N PRO A 40 11.93 0.51 7.78
CA PRO A 40 12.51 0.22 6.48
C PRO A 40 11.45 0.08 5.39
N ALA A 41 11.69 0.73 4.27
CA ALA A 41 10.89 0.60 3.05
C ALA A 41 11.80 0.34 1.85
N HIS A 42 11.36 -0.50 0.93
CA HIS A 42 12.17 -0.96 -0.19
C HIS A 42 11.53 -0.61 -1.52
N LEU A 43 12.34 -0.10 -2.43
CA LEU A 43 11.98 0.14 -3.83
C LEU A 43 12.02 -1.18 -4.59
N MET A 44 10.87 -1.62 -5.07
CA MET A 44 10.69 -2.88 -5.78
C MET A 44 10.46 -2.63 -7.28
N GLY A 45 10.82 -3.62 -8.12
CA GLY A 45 10.58 -3.57 -9.56
C GLY A 45 11.27 -2.39 -10.26
N ASN A 46 12.47 -2.01 -9.82
CA ASN A 46 13.20 -0.84 -10.32
C ASN A 46 12.49 0.51 -10.11
N ALA A 47 11.58 0.59 -9.14
CA ALA A 47 11.04 1.87 -8.69
C ALA A 47 12.16 2.84 -8.30
N ARG A 48 11.95 4.12 -8.46
CA ARG A 48 12.99 5.12 -8.24
C ARG A 48 12.47 6.41 -7.62
N LEU A 49 13.35 7.06 -6.89
CA LEU A 49 13.14 8.43 -6.44
C LEU A 49 13.71 9.39 -7.48
N VAL A 50 12.92 10.38 -7.87
CA VAL A 50 13.31 11.40 -8.85
C VAL A 50 13.22 12.79 -8.23
N LYS A 51 14.05 13.70 -8.71
CA LYS A 51 14.01 15.11 -8.31
C LYS A 51 12.96 15.85 -9.13
N GLU A 52 12.06 16.54 -8.44
CA GLU A 52 11.10 17.45 -9.05
C GLU A 52 11.21 18.82 -8.35
N GLY A 53 11.95 19.71 -8.96
CA GLY A 53 12.34 20.97 -8.34
C GLY A 53 13.15 20.75 -7.07
N LYS A 54 12.67 21.26 -5.94
CA LYS A 54 13.29 21.06 -4.61
C LYS A 54 12.87 19.75 -3.92
N ASN A 55 11.86 19.07 -4.43
CA ASN A 55 11.30 17.88 -3.83
C ASN A 55 11.94 16.62 -4.42
N THR A 56 11.85 15.53 -3.66
CA THR A 56 12.11 14.16 -4.13
C THR A 56 10.79 13.42 -4.11
N VAL A 57 10.44 12.77 -5.21
CA VAL A 57 9.17 12.06 -5.37
C VAL A 57 9.42 10.63 -5.81
N LEU A 58 8.51 9.75 -5.45
CA LEU A 58 8.49 8.36 -5.92
C LEU A 58 7.87 8.34 -7.31
N ASP A 59 8.63 7.84 -8.29
CA ASP A 59 8.16 7.65 -9.67
C ASP A 59 7.87 6.17 -9.90
N LEU A 60 6.61 5.86 -10.26
CA LEU A 60 6.13 4.52 -10.52
C LEU A 60 5.56 4.42 -11.93
N ASN A 61 5.85 3.32 -12.63
CA ASN A 61 5.38 3.08 -13.99
C ASN A 61 3.94 2.52 -14.08
N GLY A 62 3.32 2.19 -12.93
CA GLY A 62 1.96 1.64 -12.88
C GLY A 62 1.83 0.16 -13.30
N HIS A 63 2.94 -0.59 -13.41
CA HIS A 63 2.93 -1.99 -13.82
C HIS A 63 3.59 -2.91 -12.78
N ASP A 64 4.88 -2.80 -12.61
CA ASP A 64 5.72 -3.71 -11.84
C ASP A 64 6.61 -3.00 -10.79
N GLN A 65 6.31 -1.74 -10.53
CA GLN A 65 7.04 -0.90 -9.59
C GLN A 65 6.18 -0.54 -8.38
N TRP A 66 6.74 -0.72 -7.18
CA TRP A 66 6.08 -0.35 -5.92
C TRP A 66 7.12 -0.10 -4.82
N VAL A 67 6.65 0.37 -3.68
CA VAL A 67 7.42 0.37 -2.44
C VAL A 67 6.77 -0.60 -1.47
N GLU A 68 7.59 -1.40 -0.82
CA GLU A 68 7.18 -2.31 0.24
C GLU A 68 7.73 -1.84 1.58
N VAL A 69 6.83 -1.56 2.52
CA VAL A 69 7.18 -1.21 3.90
C VAL A 69 7.12 -2.50 4.72
N TYR A 70 8.25 -2.90 5.26
CA TYR A 70 8.31 -4.12 6.05
C TYR A 70 7.43 -4.05 7.27
N ARG A 71 7.05 -5.22 7.74
CA ARG A 71 6.31 -5.36 9.00
C ARG A 71 7.13 -4.80 10.15
N ALA A 72 6.52 -3.90 10.90
CA ALA A 72 7.04 -3.33 12.12
C ALA A 72 5.86 -2.96 13.03
N ASP A 73 6.07 -2.92 14.32
CA ASP A 73 4.99 -2.71 15.29
C ASP A 73 4.18 -1.42 15.03
N ASN A 74 4.84 -0.39 14.53
CA ASN A 74 4.22 0.89 14.20
C ASN A 74 3.33 0.87 12.95
N VAL A 75 3.39 -0.16 12.12
CA VAL A 75 2.51 -0.38 10.96
C VAL A 75 1.56 -1.57 11.14
N GLU A 76 1.64 -2.26 12.27
CA GLU A 76 0.71 -3.30 12.69
C GLU A 76 -0.48 -2.64 13.42
N LEU A 77 -1.57 -2.42 12.69
CA LEU A 77 -2.75 -1.74 13.23
C LEU A 77 -3.66 -2.71 13.97
N ASN A 78 -3.89 -2.43 15.22
CA ASN A 78 -4.97 -3.00 16.03
C ASN A 78 -5.75 -1.84 16.67
N SER A 79 -6.33 -1.00 15.83
CA SER A 79 -6.96 0.25 16.21
C SER A 79 -8.31 0.42 15.51
N ASN A 80 -9.15 1.22 16.09
CA ASN A 80 -10.37 1.71 15.46
C ASN A 80 -10.19 3.10 14.81
N GLU A 81 -8.96 3.54 14.61
CA GLU A 81 -8.61 4.80 13.97
C GLU A 81 -7.51 4.60 12.94
N LEU A 82 -7.61 5.31 11.81
CA LEU A 82 -6.62 5.28 10.75
C LEU A 82 -6.66 6.59 9.97
N THR A 83 -5.49 7.17 9.75
CA THR A 83 -5.33 8.25 8.78
C THR A 83 -4.29 7.85 7.74
N LEU A 84 -4.69 7.91 6.46
CA LEU A 84 -3.79 7.79 5.31
C LEU A 84 -3.74 9.14 4.61
N THR A 85 -2.54 9.64 4.34
CA THR A 85 -2.38 10.85 3.52
C THR A 85 -1.26 10.66 2.52
N CYS A 86 -1.47 11.15 1.29
CA CYS A 86 -0.47 11.15 0.24
C CYS A 86 -0.69 12.29 -0.74
N ARG A 87 0.39 12.71 -1.42
CA ARG A 87 0.31 13.57 -2.59
C ARG A 87 0.50 12.71 -3.83
N ILE A 88 -0.36 12.87 -4.80
CA ILE A 88 -0.44 12.04 -6.00
C ILE A 88 -0.41 12.93 -7.23
N TYR A 89 0.38 12.54 -8.24
CA TYR A 89 0.40 13.12 -9.57
C TYR A 89 0.06 12.05 -10.58
N PRO A 90 -1.22 11.80 -10.88
CA PRO A 90 -1.64 10.77 -11.81
C PRO A 90 -1.31 11.15 -13.26
N ARG A 91 -0.60 10.29 -13.96
CA ARG A 91 -0.29 10.49 -15.39
C ARG A 91 -1.25 9.74 -16.32
N LYS A 92 -2.07 8.86 -15.75
CA LYS A 92 -3.01 8.06 -16.49
C LYS A 92 -4.09 7.50 -15.57
N LEU A 93 -5.33 7.57 -16.01
CA LEU A 93 -6.44 6.87 -15.36
C LEU A 93 -6.35 5.36 -15.64
N VAL A 94 -6.57 4.57 -14.62
CA VAL A 94 -6.66 3.11 -14.76
C VAL A 94 -8.11 2.70 -15.06
N SER A 95 -8.28 1.66 -15.88
CA SER A 95 -9.62 1.17 -16.24
C SER A 95 -10.24 0.25 -15.20
N SER A 96 -9.44 -0.32 -14.31
CA SER A 96 -9.88 -1.29 -13.30
C SER A 96 -9.61 -0.78 -11.88
N CYS A 97 -8.43 -1.03 -11.35
CA CYS A 97 -8.02 -0.65 -10.01
C CYS A 97 -6.54 -0.25 -10.01
N GLY A 98 -6.23 0.90 -9.43
CA GLY A 98 -4.86 1.37 -9.22
C GLY A 98 -4.64 1.69 -7.75
N SER A 99 -3.79 0.93 -7.09
CA SER A 99 -3.54 1.08 -5.66
C SER A 99 -2.53 2.19 -5.38
N PHE A 100 -2.81 3.04 -4.41
CA PHE A 100 -1.90 4.05 -3.90
C PHE A 100 -1.20 3.58 -2.63
N ILE A 101 -1.98 3.26 -1.59
CA ILE A 101 -1.48 2.74 -0.31
C ILE A 101 -2.40 1.60 0.10
N THR A 102 -1.85 0.40 0.36
CA THR A 102 -2.64 -0.75 0.79
C THR A 102 -1.91 -1.60 1.83
N LYS A 103 -2.66 -2.30 2.66
CA LYS A 103 -2.15 -3.38 3.50
C LYS A 103 -3.03 -4.62 3.28
N GLY A 104 -2.80 -5.29 2.14
CA GLY A 104 -3.58 -6.43 1.68
C GLY A 104 -5.05 -6.12 1.36
N ASN A 105 -5.73 -7.11 0.79
CA ASN A 105 -7.13 -6.97 0.38
C ASN A 105 -8.12 -6.93 1.56
N TYR A 106 -7.70 -7.37 2.74
CA TYR A 106 -8.58 -7.60 3.90
C TYR A 106 -8.21 -6.77 5.13
N GLN A 107 -7.46 -5.69 4.95
CA GLN A 107 -7.13 -4.80 6.05
C GLN A 107 -7.51 -3.36 5.75
N PHE A 108 -6.74 -2.64 4.95
CA PHE A 108 -7.09 -1.29 4.51
C PHE A 108 -6.44 -0.93 3.17
N GLY A 109 -6.99 0.05 2.49
CA GLY A 109 -6.36 0.61 1.32
C GLY A 109 -7.04 1.83 0.75
N LEU A 110 -6.23 2.63 0.07
CA LEU A 110 -6.62 3.72 -0.80
C LEU A 110 -6.25 3.36 -2.23
N GLN A 111 -7.22 3.40 -3.13
CA GLN A 111 -7.07 3.01 -4.53
C GLN A 111 -7.96 3.82 -5.46
N GLN A 112 -7.53 3.99 -6.71
CA GLN A 112 -8.43 4.39 -7.77
C GLN A 112 -9.26 3.18 -8.20
N ARG A 113 -10.56 3.33 -8.31
CA ARG A 113 -11.50 2.30 -8.75
C ARG A 113 -12.23 2.75 -10.01
N GLY A 114 -11.95 2.07 -11.11
CA GLY A 114 -12.43 2.54 -12.40
C GLY A 114 -11.79 3.87 -12.80
N LYS A 115 -12.40 4.56 -13.77
CA LYS A 115 -11.85 5.79 -14.33
C LYS A 115 -12.20 7.06 -13.54
N ASP A 116 -13.13 6.99 -12.62
CA ASP A 116 -13.81 8.17 -12.06
C ASP A 116 -13.86 8.22 -10.54
N LYS A 117 -13.33 7.22 -9.83
CA LYS A 117 -13.49 7.14 -8.37
C LYS A 117 -12.20 6.84 -7.63
N LEU A 118 -12.08 7.42 -6.42
CA LEU A 118 -11.22 6.93 -5.35
C LEU A 118 -12.05 6.08 -4.41
N GLU A 119 -11.51 4.95 -3.97
CA GLU A 119 -12.06 4.12 -2.91
C GLU A 119 -11.07 4.08 -1.73
N PHE A 120 -11.58 4.39 -0.55
CA PHE A 120 -10.96 4.09 0.73
C PHE A 120 -11.72 2.94 1.38
N TYR A 121 -11.04 1.87 1.74
CA TYR A 121 -11.65 0.72 2.39
C TYR A 121 -10.89 0.32 3.65
N ILE A 122 -11.63 -0.25 4.61
CA ILE A 122 -11.13 -0.93 5.80
C ILE A 122 -11.90 -2.24 5.99
N TYR A 123 -11.30 -3.17 6.69
CA TYR A 123 -11.97 -4.38 7.17
C TYR A 123 -11.99 -4.40 8.68
N THR A 124 -13.19 -4.50 9.25
CA THR A 124 -13.43 -4.76 10.67
C THR A 124 -14.04 -6.17 10.81
N ASP A 125 -15.26 -6.34 11.19
CA ASP A 125 -16.04 -7.58 11.05
C ASP A 125 -16.37 -7.88 9.57
N LYS A 126 -16.54 -6.82 8.79
CA LYS A 126 -16.83 -6.82 7.36
C LYS A 126 -16.05 -5.75 6.64
N LYS A 127 -16.15 -5.71 5.31
CA LYS A 127 -15.62 -4.60 4.51
C LYS A 127 -16.50 -3.36 4.69
N HIS A 128 -15.88 -2.24 5.01
CA HIS A 128 -16.43 -0.91 4.88
C HIS A 128 -15.68 -0.18 3.77
N SER A 129 -16.38 0.58 2.95
CA SER A 129 -15.73 1.40 1.92
C SER A 129 -16.53 2.66 1.65
N VAL A 130 -15.79 3.71 1.31
CA VAL A 130 -16.32 4.99 0.84
C VAL A 130 -15.65 5.33 -0.48
N CYS A 131 -16.44 5.86 -1.42
CA CYS A 131 -15.97 6.25 -2.75
C CYS A 131 -16.24 7.74 -2.98
N ALA A 132 -15.22 8.45 -3.44
CA ALA A 132 -15.31 9.84 -3.88
C ALA A 132 -15.09 9.92 -5.39
N SER A 133 -15.81 10.82 -6.07
CA SER A 133 -15.53 11.12 -7.48
C SER A 133 -14.19 11.83 -7.62
N LEU A 134 -13.45 11.48 -8.66
CA LEU A 134 -12.22 12.18 -9.01
C LEU A 134 -12.52 13.61 -9.47
N PRO A 135 -11.66 14.59 -9.16
CA PRO A 135 -11.72 15.91 -9.77
C PRO A 135 -11.59 15.84 -11.30
N THR A 136 -12.13 16.81 -12.00
CA THR A 136 -12.03 16.88 -13.46
C THR A 136 -10.61 17.11 -13.98
N ASP A 137 -9.75 17.69 -13.15
CA ASP A 137 -8.34 17.97 -13.38
C ASP A 137 -7.41 16.93 -12.73
N TRP A 138 -7.91 15.72 -12.45
CA TRP A 138 -7.16 14.67 -11.76
C TRP A 138 -5.85 14.28 -12.43
N GLU A 139 -5.83 14.17 -13.75
CA GLU A 139 -4.63 13.79 -14.49
C GLU A 139 -3.68 14.99 -14.65
N TYR A 140 -2.38 14.74 -14.55
CA TYR A 140 -1.29 15.71 -14.75
C TYR A 140 -1.30 16.90 -13.77
N ASN A 141 -1.94 16.74 -12.62
CA ASN A 141 -1.91 17.70 -11.52
C ASN A 141 -1.60 17.01 -10.19
N TRP A 142 -1.01 17.77 -9.26
CA TRP A 142 -0.78 17.31 -7.92
C TRP A 142 -2.06 17.43 -7.08
N HIS A 143 -2.49 16.33 -6.51
CA HIS A 143 -3.60 16.30 -5.55
C HIS A 143 -3.13 15.77 -4.21
N GLN A 144 -3.61 16.35 -3.13
CA GLN A 144 -3.47 15.81 -1.79
C GLN A 144 -4.71 15.01 -1.45
N VAL A 145 -4.53 13.73 -1.17
CA VAL A 145 -5.61 12.84 -0.73
C VAL A 145 -5.37 12.48 0.72
N THR A 146 -6.41 12.66 1.55
CA THR A 146 -6.42 12.23 2.94
C THR A 146 -7.66 11.39 3.20
N CYS A 147 -7.46 10.22 3.78
CA CYS A 147 -8.51 9.30 4.20
C CYS A 147 -8.46 9.17 5.71
N VAL A 148 -9.60 9.30 6.36
CA VAL A 148 -9.71 9.22 7.82
C VAL A 148 -10.77 8.20 8.19
N TYR A 149 -10.46 7.37 9.15
CA TYR A 149 -11.41 6.56 9.91
C TYR A 149 -11.23 6.88 11.39
N ASP A 150 -12.27 7.31 12.07
CA ASP A 150 -12.27 7.80 13.45
C ASP A 150 -13.00 6.86 14.44
N GLY A 151 -13.27 5.63 14.01
CA GLY A 151 -14.01 4.64 14.78
C GLY A 151 -15.52 4.67 14.57
N GLN A 152 -16.05 5.72 13.95
CA GLN A 152 -17.48 5.91 13.68
C GLN A 152 -17.78 6.28 12.23
N LYS A 153 -16.86 6.98 11.58
CA LYS A 153 -17.00 7.50 10.22
C LYS A 153 -15.73 7.32 9.41
N MET A 154 -15.89 6.98 8.13
CA MET A 154 -14.85 7.03 7.13
C MET A 154 -15.05 8.24 6.23
N SER A 155 -13.99 8.96 5.92
CA SER A 155 -14.04 10.14 5.04
C SER A 155 -12.89 10.16 4.06
N ILE A 156 -13.12 10.69 2.86
CA ILE A 156 -12.11 11.02 1.86
C ILE A 156 -12.10 12.52 1.65
N TYR A 157 -10.92 13.11 1.78
CA TYR A 157 -10.64 14.50 1.46
C TYR A 157 -9.73 14.56 0.24
N ILE A 158 -10.03 15.44 -0.70
CA ILE A 158 -9.18 15.78 -1.83
C ILE A 158 -8.93 17.28 -1.79
N ASP A 159 -7.66 17.67 -1.77
CA ASP A 159 -7.20 19.07 -1.70
C ASP A 159 -7.85 19.84 -0.54
N GLY A 160 -7.93 19.18 0.62
CA GLY A 160 -8.47 19.74 1.86
C GLY A 160 -10.01 19.74 1.97
N ALA A 161 -10.74 19.39 0.91
CA ALA A 161 -12.21 19.35 0.94
C ALA A 161 -12.72 17.90 1.13
N GLU A 162 -13.66 17.68 2.07
CA GLU A 162 -14.35 16.40 2.20
C GLU A 162 -15.19 16.15 0.94
N LYS A 163 -14.90 15.03 0.26
CA LYS A 163 -15.58 14.63 -0.99
C LYS A 163 -16.59 13.53 -0.78
N ALA A 164 -16.37 12.67 0.21
CA ALA A 164 -17.30 11.60 0.55
C ALA A 164 -17.09 11.14 1.97
N SER A 165 -18.14 10.64 2.60
CA SER A 165 -18.06 9.97 3.89
C SER A 165 -19.13 8.89 4.05
N THR A 166 -18.92 7.95 4.97
CA THR A 166 -19.85 6.89 5.33
C THR A 166 -19.64 6.46 6.78
N GLN A 167 -20.67 5.91 7.40
CA GLN A 167 -20.56 5.33 8.74
C GLN A 167 -19.82 3.99 8.69
N ALA A 168 -18.93 3.78 9.64
CA ALA A 168 -18.22 2.52 9.84
C ALA A 168 -17.90 2.39 11.33
N SER A 169 -17.72 1.15 11.80
CA SER A 169 -17.39 0.90 13.21
C SER A 169 -16.55 -0.36 13.37
N GLY A 170 -15.90 -0.49 14.52
CA GLY A 170 -15.11 -1.65 14.89
C GLY A 170 -13.60 -1.47 14.68
N ASN A 171 -12.83 -2.39 15.24
CA ASN A 171 -11.38 -2.39 15.10
C ASN A 171 -10.97 -2.92 13.72
N ILE A 172 -10.01 -2.26 13.10
CA ILE A 172 -9.43 -2.70 11.84
C ILE A 172 -8.71 -4.04 12.09
N ARG A 173 -8.98 -5.03 11.24
CA ARG A 173 -8.29 -6.33 11.28
C ARG A 173 -6.81 -6.13 11.04
N ASN A 174 -6.00 -6.91 11.74
CA ASN A 174 -4.57 -6.94 11.52
C ASN A 174 -4.16 -8.29 10.92
N PHE A 175 -3.53 -8.25 9.75
CA PHE A 175 -2.98 -9.40 9.04
C PHE A 175 -1.50 -9.19 8.75
N PRO A 176 -0.72 -10.27 8.60
CA PRO A 176 0.72 -10.19 8.39
C PRO A 176 1.11 -9.78 6.96
N TYR A 177 0.44 -8.79 6.40
CA TYR A 177 0.80 -8.21 5.11
C TYR A 177 1.71 -7.00 5.29
N PRO A 178 2.66 -6.75 4.38
CA PRO A 178 3.36 -5.49 4.31
C PRO A 178 2.42 -4.36 3.90
N VAL A 179 2.77 -3.12 4.28
CA VAL A 179 2.17 -1.95 3.64
C VAL A 179 2.85 -1.75 2.29
N ASN A 180 2.05 -1.60 1.24
CA ASN A 180 2.54 -1.34 -0.11
C ASN A 180 2.12 0.05 -0.60
N ILE A 181 3.00 0.72 -1.33
CA ILE A 181 2.73 1.96 -2.05
C ILE A 181 2.85 1.66 -3.55
N GLY A 182 1.77 1.91 -4.30
CA GLY A 182 1.71 1.67 -5.74
C GLY A 182 1.25 0.27 -6.16
N ARG A 183 0.93 -0.60 -5.20
CA ARG A 183 0.44 -1.95 -5.48
C ARG A 183 -0.49 -2.45 -4.37
N ASN A 184 -1.30 -3.46 -4.68
CA ASN A 184 -1.97 -4.29 -3.68
C ASN A 184 -1.36 -5.70 -3.72
N ALA A 185 -1.02 -6.25 -2.55
CA ALA A 185 -0.45 -7.59 -2.41
C ALA A 185 -1.54 -8.65 -2.27
#